data_ee8dd32873fb244a9f35c778aecaca5d
#
_entry.id   ee8dd32873fb244a9f35c778aecaca5d
#
_cell.length_a   1.000
_cell.length_b   1.000
_cell.length_c   1.000
_cell.angle_alpha   90.00
_cell.angle_beta   90.00
_cell.angle_gamma   90.00
#
_symmetry.space_group_name_H-M   'P 1'
#
loop_
_entity.id
_entity.type
_entity.pdbx_description
1 polymer ?
#
loop_
_entity_poly.entity_id
_entity_poly.type
_entity_poly.pdbx_seq_one_letter_code
_entity_poly.pdbx_strand_id
1 'polypeptide(L)'
;MPAIEFAVFPASEAFLKDEKVLYPAVDWVSKADGYIKSYYGIQSEDKKTLYLALFWDTYEHHKTLMESKEYAELIGLLKPSIGGKVDMQHVVFSDDATTVLTAPTTEIAIIKKKEGHSVESVKSAIHNLSTAVDKDNVSYVPSVYGPTVEDAETFLLAIGWDSVEAHTKAVETGADVKGLVGTLRSCTNISYVHVPFKVYSPVA
;
A
#
# COMPACT_ATOMS: atom_id res chain seq x y z
N MET A 1 -13.04 7.54 6.74
CA MET A 1 -11.57 7.35 6.65
C MET A 1 -11.14 7.67 5.24
N PRO A 2 -9.93 8.22 5.03
CA PRO A 2 -9.44 8.54 3.70
C PRO A 2 -9.35 7.28 2.84
N ALA A 3 -9.55 7.46 1.52
CA ALA A 3 -9.21 6.45 0.54
C ALA A 3 -7.73 6.59 0.19
N ILE A 4 -7.01 5.46 0.11
CA ILE A 4 -5.61 5.45 -0.29
C ILE A 4 -5.51 4.79 -1.65
N GLU A 5 -4.96 5.54 -2.60
CA GLU A 5 -4.57 5.03 -3.90
C GLU A 5 -3.16 4.46 -3.80
N PHE A 6 -2.98 3.22 -4.24
CA PHE A 6 -1.67 2.64 -4.51
C PHE A 6 -1.47 2.54 -6.02
N ALA A 7 -0.58 3.38 -6.56
CA ALA A 7 -0.10 3.25 -7.93
C ALA A 7 1.25 2.53 -7.91
N VAL A 8 1.32 1.35 -8.54
CA VAL A 8 2.47 0.45 -8.49
C VAL A 8 2.98 0.21 -9.91
N PHE A 9 4.25 0.46 -10.15
CA PHE A 9 4.83 0.31 -11.49
C PHE A 9 6.36 0.13 -11.44
N PRO A 10 6.95 -0.50 -12.47
CA PRO A 10 8.40 -0.48 -12.62
C PRO A 10 8.91 0.95 -12.68
N ALA A 11 9.87 1.30 -11.82
CA ALA A 11 10.52 2.60 -11.85
C ALA A 11 11.36 2.73 -13.13
N SER A 12 11.36 3.92 -13.72
CA SER A 12 12.23 4.21 -14.85
C SER A 12 13.71 4.29 -14.41
N GLU A 13 14.63 4.16 -15.35
CA GLU A 13 16.05 4.41 -15.07
C GLU A 13 16.32 5.84 -14.61
N ALA A 14 15.52 6.81 -15.08
CA ALA A 14 15.61 8.19 -14.65
C ALA A 14 15.27 8.34 -13.16
N PHE A 15 14.15 7.72 -12.72
CA PHE A 15 13.76 7.73 -11.31
C PHE A 15 14.79 7.00 -10.43
N LEU A 16 15.30 5.84 -10.87
CA LEU A 16 16.30 5.08 -10.11
C LEU A 16 17.63 5.84 -9.93
N LYS A 17 17.94 6.78 -10.83
CA LYS A 17 19.11 7.69 -10.72
C LYS A 17 18.82 8.90 -9.85
N ASP A 18 17.62 9.47 -9.96
CA ASP A 18 17.20 10.66 -9.20
C ASP A 18 15.69 10.60 -8.95
N GLU A 19 15.31 10.32 -7.71
CA GLU A 19 13.91 10.23 -7.30
C GLU A 19 13.13 11.54 -7.49
N LYS A 20 13.82 12.68 -7.63
CA LYS A 20 13.20 13.99 -7.88
C LYS A 20 12.46 14.07 -9.20
N VAL A 21 12.68 13.11 -10.11
CA VAL A 21 11.90 12.97 -11.35
C VAL A 21 10.41 12.78 -11.07
N LEU A 22 10.04 12.24 -9.90
CA LEU A 22 8.66 12.08 -9.44
C LEU A 22 8.03 13.40 -8.96
N TYR A 23 8.83 14.32 -8.43
CA TYR A 23 8.35 15.48 -7.68
C TYR A 23 7.38 16.38 -8.46
N PRO A 24 7.60 16.70 -9.75
CA PRO A 24 6.64 17.52 -10.50
C PRO A 24 5.22 16.93 -10.53
N ALA A 25 5.09 15.60 -10.62
CA ALA A 25 3.79 14.94 -10.61
C ALA A 25 3.13 15.04 -9.23
N VAL A 26 3.90 14.82 -8.14
CA VAL A 26 3.36 14.87 -6.78
C VAL A 26 3.05 16.31 -6.37
N ASP A 27 3.88 17.30 -6.76
CA ASP A 27 3.59 18.72 -6.56
C ASP A 27 2.31 19.15 -7.29
N TRP A 28 2.07 18.62 -8.47
CA TRP A 28 0.86 18.91 -9.22
C TRP A 28 -0.36 18.31 -8.53
N VAL A 29 -0.33 17.01 -8.20
CA VAL A 29 -1.47 16.32 -7.58
C VAL A 29 -1.75 16.82 -6.17
N SER A 30 -0.75 17.35 -5.46
CA SER A 30 -0.93 17.90 -4.11
C SER A 30 -1.87 19.11 -4.05
N LYS A 31 -2.19 19.71 -5.20
CA LYS A 31 -3.13 20.84 -5.32
C LYS A 31 -4.53 20.40 -5.71
N ALA A 32 -4.74 19.11 -5.95
CA ALA A 32 -6.03 18.56 -6.32
C ALA A 32 -6.99 18.58 -5.13
N ASP A 33 -8.27 18.74 -5.41
CA ASP A 33 -9.33 18.70 -4.39
C ASP A 33 -9.36 17.31 -3.72
N GLY A 34 -9.45 17.29 -2.40
CA GLY A 34 -9.45 16.06 -1.60
C GLY A 34 -8.08 15.39 -1.43
N TYR A 35 -6.98 15.92 -1.99
CA TYR A 35 -5.65 15.41 -1.68
C TYR A 35 -5.26 15.71 -0.23
N ILE A 36 -4.65 14.73 0.45
CA ILE A 36 -4.20 14.88 1.86
C ILE A 36 -2.69 14.84 1.94
N LYS A 37 -2.07 13.75 1.48
CA LYS A 37 -0.62 13.50 1.58
C LYS A 37 -0.22 12.35 0.67
N SER A 38 1.08 12.17 0.46
CA SER A 38 1.60 11.05 -0.31
C SER A 38 2.87 10.46 0.30
N TYR A 39 3.05 9.18 -0.02
CA TYR A 39 4.25 8.41 0.30
C TYR A 39 4.72 7.72 -0.97
N TYR A 40 6.02 7.48 -1.08
CA TYR A 40 6.59 6.71 -2.15
C TYR A 40 7.77 5.87 -1.64
N GLY A 41 8.02 4.76 -2.29
CA GLY A 41 9.13 3.89 -1.94
C GLY A 41 9.40 2.84 -2.99
N ILE A 42 10.62 2.33 -3.01
CA ILE A 42 11.01 1.23 -3.89
C ILE A 42 10.91 -0.08 -3.12
N GLN A 43 10.27 -1.06 -3.74
CA GLN A 43 10.16 -2.42 -3.22
C GLN A 43 11.54 -3.00 -2.87
N SER A 44 11.66 -3.57 -1.69
CA SER A 44 12.95 -4.07 -1.17
C SER A 44 13.45 -5.31 -1.90
N GLU A 45 12.54 -6.17 -2.37
CA GLU A 45 12.89 -7.47 -2.97
C GLU A 45 13.51 -7.32 -4.36
N ASP A 46 12.97 -6.45 -5.21
CA ASP A 46 13.43 -6.30 -6.58
C ASP A 46 14.23 -5.01 -6.83
N LYS A 47 14.09 -4.03 -5.93
CA LYS A 47 14.72 -2.70 -6.00
C LYS A 47 14.44 -1.94 -7.30
N LYS A 48 13.29 -2.21 -7.91
CA LYS A 48 12.88 -1.66 -9.21
C LYS A 48 11.41 -1.23 -9.25
N THR A 49 10.54 -1.83 -8.45
CA THR A 49 9.12 -1.49 -8.43
C THR A 49 8.88 -0.31 -7.49
N LEU A 50 8.33 0.77 -8.04
CA LEU A 50 7.92 1.95 -7.28
C LEU A 50 6.49 1.76 -6.79
N TYR A 51 6.29 2.02 -5.52
CA TYR A 51 5.00 2.17 -4.86
C TYR A 51 4.78 3.64 -4.56
N LEU A 52 3.70 4.19 -5.07
CA LEU A 52 3.23 5.54 -4.77
C LEU A 52 1.88 5.40 -4.06
N ALA A 53 1.79 5.90 -2.83
CA ALA A 53 0.57 5.88 -2.03
C ALA A 53 0.08 7.32 -1.84
N LEU A 54 -1.10 7.64 -2.41
CA LEU A 54 -1.73 8.95 -2.28
C LEU A 54 -2.99 8.83 -1.42
N PHE A 55 -3.12 9.72 -0.46
CA PHE A 55 -4.26 9.79 0.45
C PHE A 55 -5.23 10.83 -0.07
N TRP A 56 -6.49 10.42 -0.19
CA TRP A 56 -7.61 11.23 -0.64
C TRP A 56 -8.69 11.28 0.44
N ASP A 57 -9.36 12.41 0.61
CA ASP A 57 -10.50 12.49 1.52
C ASP A 57 -11.52 11.38 1.25
N THR A 58 -11.82 11.13 -0.04
CA THR A 58 -12.65 10.01 -0.50
C THR A 58 -12.14 9.48 -1.85
N TYR A 59 -12.57 8.27 -2.21
CA TYR A 59 -12.34 7.71 -3.54
C TYR A 59 -12.91 8.60 -4.66
N GLU A 60 -14.04 9.23 -4.43
CA GLU A 60 -14.73 10.10 -5.40
C GLU A 60 -13.89 11.32 -5.79
N HIS A 61 -13.08 11.87 -4.88
CA HIS A 61 -12.15 12.96 -5.21
C HIS A 61 -11.15 12.51 -6.27
N HIS A 62 -10.49 11.36 -6.05
CA HIS A 62 -9.55 10.84 -7.06
C HIS A 62 -10.28 10.45 -8.35
N LYS A 63 -11.45 9.82 -8.27
CA LYS A 63 -12.24 9.47 -9.44
C LYS A 63 -12.59 10.71 -10.27
N THR A 64 -13.02 11.79 -9.64
CA THR A 64 -13.32 13.07 -10.32
C THR A 64 -12.08 13.62 -11.02
N LEU A 65 -10.92 13.56 -10.38
CA LEU A 65 -9.66 13.95 -11.01
C LEU A 65 -9.33 13.07 -12.23
N MET A 66 -9.46 11.74 -12.12
CA MET A 66 -9.22 10.82 -13.25
C MET A 66 -10.13 11.08 -14.46
N GLU A 67 -11.36 11.53 -14.22
CA GLU A 67 -12.34 11.87 -15.27
C GLU A 67 -12.16 13.30 -15.82
N SER A 68 -11.29 14.09 -15.23
CA SER A 68 -11.03 15.47 -15.64
C SER A 68 -10.09 15.55 -16.86
N LYS A 69 -10.13 16.71 -17.55
CA LYS A 69 -9.21 17.00 -18.67
C LYS A 69 -7.78 17.20 -18.19
N GLU A 70 -7.64 17.68 -16.96
CA GLU A 70 -6.37 17.98 -16.30
C GLU A 70 -5.58 16.72 -15.95
N TYR A 71 -6.25 15.56 -15.86
CA TYR A 71 -5.58 14.28 -15.56
C TYR A 71 -4.48 13.92 -16.56
N ALA A 72 -4.66 14.29 -17.84
CA ALA A 72 -3.66 14.06 -18.87
C ALA A 72 -2.34 14.81 -18.58
N GLU A 73 -2.39 15.98 -17.94
CA GLU A 73 -1.22 16.74 -17.51
C GLU A 73 -0.47 15.99 -16.40
N LEU A 74 -1.19 15.52 -15.37
CA LEU A 74 -0.62 14.70 -14.30
C LEU A 74 0.12 13.48 -14.85
N ILE A 75 -0.53 12.74 -15.77
CA ILE A 75 0.09 11.56 -16.41
C ILE A 75 1.34 11.95 -17.20
N GLY A 76 1.32 13.10 -17.87
CA GLY A 76 2.49 13.66 -18.56
C GLY A 76 3.67 13.92 -17.62
N LEU A 77 3.40 14.48 -16.44
CA LEU A 77 4.39 14.74 -15.39
C LEU A 77 4.89 13.46 -14.70
N LEU A 78 4.03 12.45 -14.56
CA LEU A 78 4.38 11.17 -13.93
C LEU A 78 5.18 10.25 -14.87
N LYS A 79 4.93 10.35 -16.18
CA LYS A 79 5.54 9.50 -17.22
C LYS A 79 7.06 9.32 -17.13
N PRO A 80 7.87 10.36 -16.82
CA PRO A 80 9.32 10.20 -16.66
C PRO A 80 9.73 9.22 -15.55
N SER A 81 8.87 9.00 -14.54
CA SER A 81 9.12 8.06 -13.43
C SER A 81 8.73 6.62 -13.77
N ILE A 82 7.95 6.40 -14.84
CA ILE A 82 7.34 5.12 -15.18
C ILE A 82 8.22 4.34 -16.13
N GLY A 83 8.59 3.11 -15.75
CA GLY A 83 9.36 2.17 -16.57
C GLY A 83 8.53 1.04 -17.18
N GLY A 84 7.22 0.97 -16.94
CA GLY A 84 6.36 -0.11 -17.45
C GLY A 84 4.88 0.12 -17.18
N LYS A 85 4.11 -0.98 -17.12
CA LYS A 85 2.68 -0.90 -16.83
C LYS A 85 2.44 -0.38 -15.42
N VAL A 86 1.45 0.48 -15.26
CA VAL A 86 0.96 0.95 -13.98
C VAL A 86 -0.23 0.07 -13.56
N ASP A 87 -0.17 -0.49 -12.37
CA ASP A 87 -1.29 -1.12 -11.69
C ASP A 87 -1.75 -0.19 -10.56
N MET A 88 -3.06 0.05 -10.46
CA MET A 88 -3.65 0.96 -9.51
C MET A 88 -4.75 0.27 -8.72
N GLN A 89 -4.75 0.47 -7.41
CA GLN A 89 -5.77 -0.03 -6.50
C GLN A 89 -6.10 1.03 -5.44
N HIS A 90 -7.37 1.09 -5.04
CA HIS A 90 -7.82 1.96 -3.96
C HIS A 90 -8.29 1.12 -2.79
N VAL A 91 -8.00 1.58 -1.60
CA VAL A 91 -8.43 0.93 -0.36
C VAL A 91 -8.87 1.97 0.67
N VAL A 92 -9.93 1.64 1.41
CA VAL A 92 -10.28 2.32 2.67
C VAL A 92 -9.91 1.36 3.80
N PHE A 93 -8.84 1.67 4.50
CA PHE A 93 -8.34 0.83 5.56
C PHE A 93 -9.21 0.85 6.82
N SER A 94 -9.02 -0.16 7.67
CA SER A 94 -9.71 -0.31 8.97
C SER A 94 -9.36 0.79 9.98
N ASP A 95 -8.20 1.45 9.81
CA ASP A 95 -7.70 2.52 10.67
C ASP A 95 -6.76 3.45 9.89
N ASP A 96 -6.17 4.48 10.55
CA ASP A 96 -5.18 5.38 9.94
C ASP A 96 -3.87 4.64 9.62
N ALA A 97 -3.52 4.60 8.33
CA ALA A 97 -2.33 3.95 7.84
C ALA A 97 -1.02 4.74 8.07
N THR A 98 -1.07 5.93 8.66
CA THR A 98 0.11 6.80 8.82
C THR A 98 1.24 6.09 9.55
N THR A 99 0.93 5.44 10.67
CA THR A 99 1.95 4.76 11.50
C THR A 99 2.64 3.65 10.73
N VAL A 100 1.89 2.78 10.04
CA VAL A 100 2.48 1.66 9.29
C VAL A 100 3.27 2.13 8.07
N LEU A 101 2.83 3.19 7.37
CA LEU A 101 3.53 3.74 6.21
C LEU A 101 4.74 4.61 6.57
N THR A 102 4.93 4.95 7.84
CA THR A 102 6.14 5.66 8.33
C THR A 102 7.12 4.73 9.04
N ALA A 103 6.82 3.44 9.12
CA ALA A 103 7.74 2.43 9.63
C ALA A 103 9.01 2.33 8.74
N PRO A 104 10.17 1.89 9.30
CA PRO A 104 11.39 1.68 8.51
C PRO A 104 11.18 0.76 7.31
N THR A 105 10.24 -0.18 7.41
CA THR A 105 9.73 -0.95 6.28
C THR A 105 8.26 -1.28 6.49
N THR A 106 7.46 -1.19 5.43
CA THR A 106 6.04 -1.56 5.44
C THR A 106 5.86 -2.81 4.61
N GLU A 107 5.31 -3.86 5.21
CA GLU A 107 4.77 -4.99 4.45
C GLU A 107 3.44 -4.56 3.82
N ILE A 108 3.32 -4.72 2.50
CA ILE A 108 2.07 -4.59 1.75
C ILE A 108 1.70 -5.97 1.24
N ALA A 109 0.63 -6.55 1.78
CA ALA A 109 0.10 -7.84 1.34
C ALA A 109 -1.16 -7.65 0.52
N ILE A 110 -1.21 -8.30 -0.65
CA ILE A 110 -2.39 -8.44 -1.50
C ILE A 110 -2.98 -9.82 -1.23
N ILE A 111 -4.22 -9.86 -0.76
CA ILE A 111 -4.89 -11.06 -0.28
C ILE A 111 -6.15 -11.26 -1.10
N LYS A 112 -6.13 -12.21 -2.02
CA LYS A 112 -7.27 -12.53 -2.88
C LYS A 112 -8.01 -13.78 -2.38
N LYS A 113 -9.32 -13.64 -2.17
CA LYS A 113 -10.21 -14.75 -1.77
C LYS A 113 -10.15 -15.90 -2.77
N LYS A 114 -10.07 -17.13 -2.28
CA LYS A 114 -10.23 -18.34 -3.09
C LYS A 114 -11.72 -18.68 -3.30
N GLU A 115 -11.99 -19.38 -4.38
CA GLU A 115 -13.32 -19.94 -4.63
C GLU A 115 -13.79 -20.85 -3.49
N GLY A 116 -15.08 -20.87 -3.20
CA GLY A 116 -15.68 -21.66 -2.12
C GLY A 116 -15.59 -21.02 -0.72
N HIS A 117 -14.91 -19.86 -0.56
CA HIS A 117 -14.85 -19.13 0.70
C HIS A 117 -15.68 -17.84 0.66
N SER A 118 -16.18 -17.39 1.81
CA SER A 118 -16.90 -16.10 1.90
C SER A 118 -15.95 -14.94 2.16
N VAL A 119 -16.33 -13.73 1.74
CA VAL A 119 -15.60 -12.49 2.02
C VAL A 119 -15.48 -12.28 3.55
N GLU A 120 -16.53 -12.58 4.29
CA GLU A 120 -16.55 -12.46 5.75
C GLU A 120 -15.57 -13.41 6.44
N SER A 121 -15.40 -14.64 5.94
CA SER A 121 -14.41 -15.57 6.49
C SER A 121 -12.98 -15.09 6.24
N VAL A 122 -12.71 -14.52 5.07
CA VAL A 122 -11.41 -13.93 4.74
C VAL A 122 -11.14 -12.70 5.62
N LYS A 123 -12.11 -11.80 5.73
CA LYS A 123 -12.01 -10.60 6.57
C LYS A 123 -11.73 -10.97 8.04
N SER A 124 -12.42 -11.98 8.57
CA SER A 124 -12.18 -12.48 9.93
C SER A 124 -10.79 -13.07 10.09
N ALA A 125 -10.29 -13.82 9.10
CA ALA A 125 -8.94 -14.38 9.14
C ALA A 125 -7.85 -13.27 9.11
N ILE A 126 -8.05 -12.23 8.30
CA ILE A 126 -7.16 -11.06 8.27
C ILE A 126 -7.19 -10.32 9.62
N HIS A 127 -8.38 -10.08 10.17
CA HIS A 127 -8.52 -9.42 11.47
C HIS A 127 -7.81 -10.17 12.61
N ASN A 128 -7.95 -11.49 12.64
CA ASN A 128 -7.30 -12.31 13.66
C ASN A 128 -5.78 -12.26 13.53
N LEU A 129 -5.25 -12.32 12.30
CA LEU A 129 -3.82 -12.20 12.03
C LEU A 129 -3.30 -10.81 12.43
N SER A 130 -3.97 -9.75 11.99
CA SER A 130 -3.65 -8.36 12.33
C SER A 130 -3.59 -8.16 13.86
N THR A 131 -4.62 -8.60 14.58
CA THR A 131 -4.68 -8.51 16.03
C THR A 131 -3.55 -9.28 16.72
N ALA A 132 -3.18 -10.46 16.21
CA ALA A 132 -2.09 -11.24 16.80
C ALA A 132 -0.71 -10.59 16.54
N VAL A 133 -0.49 -10.06 15.32
CA VAL A 133 0.73 -9.32 15.00
C VAL A 133 0.88 -8.08 15.86
N ASP A 134 -0.18 -7.31 16.06
CA ASP A 134 -0.17 -6.05 16.83
C ASP A 134 0.18 -6.25 18.30
N LYS A 135 -0.06 -7.45 18.88
CA LYS A 135 0.34 -7.75 20.27
C LYS A 135 1.85 -7.75 20.47
N ASP A 136 2.59 -8.22 19.48
CA ASP A 136 4.04 -8.40 19.58
C ASP A 136 4.80 -7.26 18.89
N ASN A 137 4.16 -6.59 17.91
CA ASN A 137 4.73 -5.50 17.12
C ASN A 137 4.13 -4.14 17.53
N VAL A 138 4.37 -3.75 18.77
CA VAL A 138 3.74 -2.57 19.39
C VAL A 138 4.21 -1.21 18.85
N SER A 139 5.30 -1.18 18.06
CA SER A 139 5.91 0.08 17.59
C SER A 139 5.13 0.71 16.43
N TYR A 140 4.44 -0.10 15.62
CA TYR A 140 3.80 0.34 14.37
C TYR A 140 2.33 -0.11 14.28
N VAL A 141 1.61 0.03 15.39
CA VAL A 141 0.21 -0.34 15.50
C VAL A 141 -0.72 0.86 15.25
N PRO A 142 -1.94 0.59 14.79
CA PRO A 142 -2.45 -0.73 14.39
C PRO A 142 -1.98 -1.12 12.99
N SER A 143 -1.80 -2.41 12.72
CA SER A 143 -1.80 -2.89 11.34
C SER A 143 -3.17 -2.66 10.71
N VAL A 144 -3.20 -2.31 9.42
CA VAL A 144 -4.42 -1.84 8.76
C VAL A 144 -4.76 -2.71 7.55
N TYR A 145 -6.05 -2.96 7.33
CA TYR A 145 -6.51 -3.76 6.19
C TYR A 145 -7.87 -3.26 5.69
N GLY A 146 -8.16 -3.56 4.43
CA GLY A 146 -9.44 -3.24 3.82
C GLY A 146 -9.60 -3.91 2.47
N PRO A 147 -10.84 -4.09 1.97
CA PRO A 147 -11.06 -4.53 0.60
C PRO A 147 -10.66 -3.43 -0.38
N THR A 148 -10.22 -3.82 -1.58
CA THR A 148 -10.01 -2.83 -2.64
C THR A 148 -11.35 -2.36 -3.20
N VAL A 149 -11.38 -1.12 -3.70
CA VAL A 149 -12.58 -0.55 -4.33
C VAL A 149 -12.88 -1.28 -5.65
N GLU A 150 -11.85 -1.69 -6.37
CA GLU A 150 -11.94 -2.35 -7.67
C GLU A 150 -12.43 -3.80 -7.58
N ASP A 151 -12.12 -4.48 -6.47
CA ASP A 151 -12.48 -5.89 -6.26
C ASP A 151 -12.70 -6.17 -4.77
N ALA A 152 -13.96 -6.27 -4.35
CA ALA A 152 -14.32 -6.53 -2.95
C ALA A 152 -13.87 -7.92 -2.42
N GLU A 153 -13.38 -8.81 -3.29
CA GLU A 153 -12.80 -10.11 -2.93
C GLU A 153 -11.28 -10.05 -2.75
N THR A 154 -10.67 -8.90 -3.06
CA THR A 154 -9.24 -8.61 -2.86
C THR A 154 -9.07 -7.62 -1.72
N PHE A 155 -8.22 -7.95 -0.76
CA PHE A 155 -7.88 -7.10 0.37
C PHE A 155 -6.42 -6.65 0.28
N LEU A 156 -6.16 -5.43 0.76
CA LEU A 156 -4.82 -4.99 1.13
C LEU A 156 -4.68 -5.07 2.65
N LEU A 157 -3.52 -5.53 3.11
CA LEU A 157 -3.09 -5.50 4.50
C LEU A 157 -1.73 -4.80 4.53
N ALA A 158 -1.60 -3.79 5.40
CA ALA A 158 -0.34 -3.09 5.62
C ALA A 158 0.11 -3.24 7.08
N ILE A 159 1.37 -3.62 7.28
CA ILE A 159 1.99 -3.82 8.60
C ILE A 159 3.35 -3.11 8.60
N GLY A 160 3.61 -2.29 9.60
CA GLY A 160 4.92 -1.67 9.79
C GLY A 160 5.89 -2.60 10.53
N TRP A 161 7.16 -2.59 10.13
CA TRP A 161 8.23 -3.40 10.71
C TRP A 161 9.51 -2.59 10.88
N ASP A 162 10.37 -2.97 11.84
CA ASP A 162 11.72 -2.43 11.96
C ASP A 162 12.60 -2.81 10.76
N SER A 163 12.39 -4.00 10.19
CA SER A 163 13.09 -4.50 9.00
C SER A 163 12.38 -5.71 8.41
N VAL A 164 12.81 -6.13 7.21
CA VAL A 164 12.34 -7.36 6.56
C VAL A 164 12.66 -8.60 7.42
N GLU A 165 13.82 -8.59 8.08
CA GLU A 165 14.24 -9.67 8.98
C GLU A 165 13.35 -9.75 10.22
N ALA A 166 12.89 -8.61 10.75
CA ALA A 166 11.94 -8.55 11.87
C ALA A 166 10.62 -9.23 11.51
N HIS A 167 10.07 -8.94 10.30
CA HIS A 167 8.89 -9.63 9.77
C HIS A 167 9.13 -11.15 9.68
N THR A 168 10.20 -11.56 8.99
CA THR A 168 10.54 -12.98 8.81
C THR A 168 10.60 -13.70 10.16
N LYS A 169 11.31 -13.13 11.12
CA LYS A 169 11.41 -13.67 12.48
C LYS A 169 10.05 -13.79 13.18
N ALA A 170 9.19 -12.76 13.08
CA ALA A 170 7.87 -12.79 13.70
C ALA A 170 7.00 -13.94 13.16
N VAL A 171 7.03 -14.20 11.85
CA VAL A 171 6.30 -15.32 11.22
C VAL A 171 6.91 -16.69 11.60
N GLU A 172 8.23 -16.79 11.70
CA GLU A 172 8.90 -18.06 12.02
C GLU A 172 8.75 -18.46 13.49
N THR A 173 8.86 -17.51 14.41
CA THR A 173 8.92 -17.75 15.86
C THR A 173 7.61 -17.54 16.58
N GLY A 174 6.69 -16.74 16.04
CA GLY A 174 5.37 -16.49 16.61
C GLY A 174 4.44 -17.68 16.38
N ALA A 175 4.24 -18.52 17.39
CA ALA A 175 3.43 -19.74 17.25
C ALA A 175 1.99 -19.43 16.81
N ASP A 176 1.38 -18.39 17.40
CA ASP A 176 0.03 -17.93 17.04
C ASP A 176 -0.02 -17.35 15.63
N VAL A 177 0.94 -16.48 15.28
CA VAL A 177 1.04 -15.85 13.95
C VAL A 177 1.17 -16.90 12.84
N LYS A 178 2.04 -17.90 13.04
CA LYS A 178 2.25 -18.99 12.06
C LYS A 178 0.95 -19.78 11.79
N GLY A 179 0.18 -20.10 12.82
CA GLY A 179 -1.10 -20.78 12.70
C GLY A 179 -2.13 -19.94 11.93
N LEU A 180 -2.20 -18.64 12.23
CA LEU A 180 -3.13 -17.71 11.59
C LEU A 180 -2.76 -17.45 10.11
N VAL A 181 -1.47 -17.35 9.78
CA VAL A 181 -0.99 -17.30 8.39
C VAL A 181 -1.41 -18.56 7.63
N GLY A 182 -1.30 -19.75 8.26
CA GLY A 182 -1.78 -21.02 7.69
C GLY A 182 -3.28 -20.98 7.42
N THR A 183 -4.08 -20.50 8.37
CA THR A 183 -5.53 -20.33 8.21
C THR A 183 -5.87 -19.38 7.06
N LEU A 184 -5.21 -18.22 7.01
CA LEU A 184 -5.43 -17.24 5.94
C LEU A 184 -5.07 -17.82 4.56
N ARG A 185 -3.93 -18.51 4.44
CA ARG A 185 -3.51 -19.18 3.19
C ARG A 185 -4.45 -20.30 2.74
N SER A 186 -5.18 -20.93 3.66
CA SER A 186 -6.17 -21.96 3.27
C SER A 186 -7.33 -21.38 2.46
N CYS A 187 -7.75 -20.16 2.75
CA CYS A 187 -8.89 -19.49 2.12
C CYS A 187 -8.51 -18.37 1.13
N THR A 188 -7.22 -18.04 0.97
CA THR A 188 -6.76 -16.95 0.10
C THR A 188 -5.49 -17.30 -0.65
N ASN A 189 -5.27 -16.57 -1.77
CA ASN A 189 -3.96 -16.41 -2.40
C ASN A 189 -3.34 -15.12 -1.87
N ILE A 190 -2.10 -15.20 -1.35
CA ILE A 190 -1.41 -14.07 -0.75
C ILE A 190 -0.11 -13.83 -1.50
N SER A 191 0.12 -12.58 -1.87
CA SER A 191 1.43 -12.06 -2.22
C SER A 191 1.75 -10.87 -1.32
N TYR A 192 3.00 -10.67 -0.96
CA TYR A 192 3.43 -9.54 -0.16
C TYR A 192 4.80 -9.06 -0.58
N VAL A 193 5.06 -7.81 -0.28
CA VAL A 193 6.33 -7.13 -0.53
C VAL A 193 6.65 -6.20 0.64
N HIS A 194 7.88 -5.73 0.69
CA HIS A 194 8.31 -4.73 1.67
C HIS A 194 8.72 -3.43 0.98
N VAL A 195 8.21 -2.33 1.50
CA VAL A 195 8.48 -1.00 0.95
C VAL A 195 8.89 -0.05 2.07
N PRO A 196 10.12 0.48 2.06
CA PRO A 196 10.53 1.58 2.93
C PRO A 196 9.98 2.89 2.37
N PHE A 197 8.76 3.26 2.79
CA PHE A 197 8.12 4.47 2.32
C PHE A 197 8.80 5.73 2.86
N LYS A 198 8.84 6.75 2.03
CA LYS A 198 9.21 8.13 2.37
C LYS A 198 7.98 9.01 2.24
N VAL A 199 7.79 9.92 3.19
CA VAL A 199 6.79 10.98 3.04
C VAL A 199 7.26 11.94 1.97
N TYR A 200 6.38 12.26 1.01
CA TYR A 200 6.63 13.40 0.14
C TYR A 200 6.24 14.70 0.84
N SER A 201 7.18 15.63 0.92
CA SER A 201 6.93 17.00 1.35
C SER A 201 7.18 17.94 0.18
N PRO A 202 6.18 18.70 -0.28
CA PRO A 202 6.38 19.69 -1.36
C PRO A 202 7.54 20.61 -1.03
N VAL A 203 8.36 20.91 -2.03
CA VAL A 203 9.41 21.92 -1.89
C VAL A 203 8.71 23.28 -1.81
N ALA A 204 8.91 24.00 -0.70
CA ALA A 204 8.36 25.33 -0.48
C ALA A 204 8.93 26.36 -1.45
#